data_9e9a955ac2baebb7c1ef796a86664e43
#
_entry.id   9e9a955ac2baebb7c1ef796a86664e43
#
_cell.length_a   1.000
_cell.length_b   1.000
_cell.length_c   1.000
_cell.angle_alpha   90.00
_cell.angle_beta   90.00
_cell.angle_gamma   90.00
#
_symmetry.space_group_name_H-M   'P 1'
#
loop_
_entity.id
_entity.type
_entity.pdbx_description
1 polymer ?
#
loop_
_entity_poly.entity_id
_entity_poly.type
_entity_poly.pdbx_seq_one_letter_code
_entity_poly.pdbx_strand_id
1 'polypeptide(L)'
;AGKTEIYKQLIKNFIQEGQQCLLLVPEISLTPQLLKYFEAAFPQIAVIHSRISDGKKAEIWKSIQSGEINLVIGSRSALFSPFKNLGLIVMDEEHEWSYKQDQNPRYHARETALKVAELTGAQVVFGSATPSVETFFKATEGLYKLYTLSERISGTPLPNVQLIDMREELKARNYTIFSD
;
A
#
# COMPACT_ATOMS: atom_id res chain seq x y z
N ALA A 1 -1.69 -0.58 13.60
CA ALA A 1 -3.01 -0.09 13.19
C ALA A 1 -2.96 1.43 13.09
N GLY A 2 -3.78 2.04 12.19
CA GLY A 2 -3.78 3.51 12.01
C GLY A 2 -3.11 4.01 10.74
N LYS A 3 -2.33 3.21 10.02
CA LYS A 3 -1.68 3.60 8.75
C LYS A 3 -2.68 4.21 7.76
N THR A 4 -3.82 3.55 7.56
CA THR A 4 -4.85 3.98 6.59
C THR A 4 -5.42 5.37 6.89
N GLU A 5 -5.59 5.73 8.17
CA GLU A 5 -6.04 7.07 8.56
C GLU A 5 -4.97 8.13 8.25
N ILE A 6 -3.69 7.81 8.48
CA ILE A 6 -2.57 8.69 8.13
C ILE A 6 -2.54 8.91 6.61
N TYR A 7 -2.68 7.84 5.82
CA TYR A 7 -2.74 7.96 4.36
C TYR A 7 -3.87 8.88 3.92
N LYS A 8 -5.07 8.70 4.50
CA LYS A 8 -6.22 9.56 4.20
C LYS A 8 -5.95 11.03 4.50
N GLN A 9 -5.32 11.35 5.63
CA GLN A 9 -4.98 12.73 5.99
C GLN A 9 -3.93 13.32 5.04
N LEU A 10 -2.88 12.55 4.72
CA LEU A 10 -1.87 12.98 3.75
C LEU A 10 -2.49 13.24 2.38
N ILE A 11 -3.27 12.30 1.85
CA ILE A 11 -3.95 12.41 0.56
C ILE A 11 -4.84 13.66 0.54
N LYS A 12 -5.59 13.90 1.64
CA LYS A 12 -6.45 15.09 1.76
C LYS A 12 -5.65 16.39 1.63
N ASN A 13 -4.50 16.48 2.31
CA ASN A 13 -3.64 17.66 2.25
C ASN A 13 -3.15 17.94 0.83
N PHE A 14 -2.61 16.91 0.15
CA PHE A 14 -2.11 17.05 -1.22
C PHE A 14 -3.22 17.41 -2.22
N ILE A 15 -4.41 16.83 -2.08
CA ILE A 15 -5.57 17.21 -2.92
C ILE A 15 -6.01 18.65 -2.68
N GLN A 16 -5.98 19.13 -1.44
CA GLN A 16 -6.28 20.53 -1.12
C GLN A 16 -5.26 21.51 -1.73
N GLU A 17 -4.04 21.06 -1.97
CA GLU A 17 -2.99 21.81 -2.69
C GLU A 17 -3.12 21.70 -4.22
N GLY A 18 -4.18 21.07 -4.74
CA GLY A 18 -4.42 20.88 -6.17
C GLY A 18 -3.58 19.79 -6.81
N GLN A 19 -3.01 18.87 -6.01
CA GLN A 19 -2.21 17.77 -6.50
C GLN A 19 -3.01 16.47 -6.55
N GLN A 20 -2.57 15.56 -7.41
CA GLN A 20 -3.13 14.21 -7.52
C GLN A 20 -2.34 13.23 -6.65
N CYS A 21 -3.02 12.20 -6.17
CA CYS A 21 -2.44 11.19 -5.30
C CYS A 21 -2.62 9.78 -5.89
N LEU A 22 -1.63 8.93 -5.64
CA LEU A 22 -1.66 7.50 -5.93
C LEU A 22 -1.53 6.71 -4.64
N LEU A 23 -2.52 5.85 -4.35
CA LEU A 23 -2.45 4.87 -3.29
C LEU A 23 -2.29 3.48 -3.90
N LEU A 24 -1.11 2.91 -3.72
CA LEU A 24 -0.81 1.53 -4.12
C LEU A 24 -1.12 0.59 -2.98
N VAL A 25 -1.87 -0.44 -3.28
CA VAL A 25 -2.18 -1.52 -2.34
C VAL A 25 -1.97 -2.87 -3.04
N PRO A 26 -1.59 -3.93 -2.31
CA PRO A 26 -1.60 -5.28 -2.85
C PRO A 26 -2.98 -5.62 -3.41
N GLU A 27 -3.04 -6.36 -4.49
CA GLU A 27 -4.33 -6.66 -5.15
C GLU A 27 -5.32 -7.37 -4.22
N ILE A 28 -4.81 -8.20 -3.30
CA ILE A 28 -5.60 -8.87 -2.26
C ILE A 28 -6.19 -7.88 -1.24
N SER A 29 -5.58 -6.72 -1.08
CA SER A 29 -6.01 -5.66 -0.14
C SER A 29 -6.99 -4.67 -0.76
N LEU A 30 -7.27 -4.75 -2.07
CA LEU A 30 -8.30 -3.97 -2.78
C LEU A 30 -9.70 -4.46 -2.43
N THR A 31 -10.05 -4.38 -1.16
CA THR A 31 -11.35 -4.83 -0.64
C THR A 31 -12.43 -3.76 -0.82
N PRO A 32 -13.72 -4.16 -0.93
CA PRO A 32 -14.82 -3.21 -0.96
C PRO A 32 -14.86 -2.28 0.26
N GLN A 33 -14.39 -2.75 1.41
CA GLN A 33 -14.31 -1.94 2.64
C GLN A 33 -13.29 -0.81 2.51
N LEU A 34 -12.09 -1.11 1.99
CA LEU A 34 -11.05 -0.11 1.73
C LEU A 34 -11.57 0.94 0.74
N LEU A 35 -12.17 0.50 -0.35
CA LEU A 35 -12.68 1.39 -1.38
C LEU A 35 -13.77 2.31 -0.83
N LYS A 36 -14.79 1.77 -0.16
CA LYS A 36 -15.84 2.58 0.50
C LYS A 36 -15.29 3.59 1.49
N TYR A 37 -14.24 3.22 2.23
CA TYR A 37 -13.60 4.13 3.19
C TYR A 37 -13.00 5.36 2.50
N PHE A 38 -12.35 5.18 1.35
CA PHE A 38 -11.79 6.30 0.59
C PHE A 38 -12.85 7.03 -0.25
N GLU A 39 -13.80 6.33 -0.87
CA GLU A 39 -14.91 6.92 -1.63
C GLU A 39 -15.74 7.89 -0.79
N ALA A 40 -15.97 7.56 0.49
CA ALA A 40 -16.67 8.44 1.41
C ALA A 40 -15.93 9.77 1.69
N ALA A 41 -14.61 9.80 1.53
CA ALA A 41 -13.77 10.97 1.79
C ALA A 41 -13.38 11.73 0.51
N PHE A 42 -13.32 11.04 -0.62
CA PHE A 42 -12.81 11.57 -1.89
C PHE A 42 -13.76 11.24 -3.03
N PRO A 43 -14.60 12.18 -3.49
CA PRO A 43 -15.59 11.91 -4.53
C PRO A 43 -14.97 11.67 -5.93
N GLN A 44 -13.75 12.17 -6.17
CA GLN A 44 -13.05 12.08 -7.45
C GLN A 44 -11.96 10.99 -7.41
N ILE A 45 -12.41 9.76 -7.26
CA ILE A 45 -11.54 8.58 -7.12
C ILE A 45 -11.64 7.67 -8.35
N ALA A 46 -10.52 7.05 -8.71
CA ALA A 46 -10.49 5.94 -9.66
C ALA A 46 -9.80 4.72 -9.06
N VAL A 47 -10.26 3.54 -9.45
CA VAL A 47 -9.67 2.26 -9.03
C VAL A 47 -9.08 1.56 -10.24
N ILE A 48 -7.81 1.14 -10.16
CA ILE A 48 -7.09 0.45 -11.23
C ILE A 48 -6.54 -0.89 -10.72
N HIS A 49 -7.00 -1.97 -11.33
CA HIS A 49 -6.57 -3.34 -11.01
C HIS A 49 -6.53 -4.20 -12.28
N SER A 50 -5.99 -5.41 -12.19
CA SER A 50 -5.75 -6.32 -13.33
C SER A 50 -7.02 -6.71 -14.12
N ARG A 51 -8.21 -6.63 -13.51
CA ARG A 51 -9.49 -7.08 -14.11
C ARG A 51 -10.24 -5.98 -14.86
N ILE A 52 -9.69 -4.77 -14.94
CA ILE A 52 -10.34 -3.67 -15.69
C ILE A 52 -10.09 -3.90 -17.18
N SER A 53 -11.14 -3.78 -17.99
CA SER A 53 -11.02 -3.85 -19.45
C SER A 53 -10.22 -2.66 -20.00
N ASP A 54 -9.53 -2.87 -21.12
CA ASP A 54 -8.68 -1.84 -21.72
C ASP A 54 -9.48 -0.58 -22.09
N GLY A 55 -10.72 -0.72 -22.57
CA GLY A 55 -11.60 0.40 -22.86
C GLY A 55 -11.89 1.25 -21.64
N LYS A 56 -12.30 0.62 -20.53
CA LYS A 56 -12.54 1.32 -19.26
C LYS A 56 -11.28 1.94 -18.68
N LYS A 57 -10.14 1.26 -18.83
CA LYS A 57 -8.85 1.79 -18.41
C LYS A 57 -8.48 3.06 -19.18
N ALA A 58 -8.73 3.08 -20.49
CA ALA A 58 -8.47 4.24 -21.34
C ALA A 58 -9.36 5.44 -20.94
N GLU A 59 -10.62 5.21 -20.58
CA GLU A 59 -11.51 6.26 -20.06
C GLU A 59 -10.99 6.84 -18.74
N ILE A 60 -10.65 5.97 -17.78
CA ILE A 60 -10.08 6.37 -16.50
C ILE A 60 -8.79 7.18 -16.72
N TRP A 61 -7.93 6.76 -17.62
CA TRP A 61 -6.68 7.46 -17.93
C TRP A 61 -6.92 8.87 -18.49
N LYS A 62 -7.93 9.07 -19.33
CA LYS A 62 -8.31 10.41 -19.79
C LYS A 62 -8.75 11.30 -18.64
N SER A 63 -9.55 10.80 -17.71
CA SER A 63 -9.99 11.57 -16.53
C SER A 63 -8.85 11.82 -15.52
N ILE A 64 -7.85 10.95 -15.43
CA ILE A 64 -6.64 11.22 -14.65
C ILE A 64 -5.82 12.33 -15.32
N GLN A 65 -5.62 12.24 -16.64
CA GLN A 65 -4.84 13.20 -17.41
C GLN A 65 -5.50 14.59 -17.47
N SER A 66 -6.82 14.68 -17.48
CA SER A 66 -7.55 15.95 -17.40
C SER A 66 -7.48 16.60 -16.01
N GLY A 67 -7.22 15.80 -14.97
CA GLY A 67 -7.25 16.24 -13.57
C GLY A 67 -8.62 16.13 -12.92
N GLU A 68 -9.59 15.48 -13.56
CA GLU A 68 -10.89 15.17 -12.96
C GLU A 68 -10.79 14.19 -11.80
N ILE A 69 -9.84 13.23 -11.89
CA ILE A 69 -9.55 12.26 -10.84
C ILE A 69 -8.40 12.79 -9.98
N ASN A 70 -8.66 12.94 -8.69
CA ASN A 70 -7.66 13.42 -7.73
C ASN A 70 -6.96 12.29 -6.98
N LEU A 71 -7.64 11.14 -6.81
CA LEU A 71 -7.08 9.97 -6.13
C LEU A 71 -7.21 8.73 -7.03
N VAL A 72 -6.09 8.09 -7.27
CA VAL A 72 -6.06 6.75 -7.88
C VAL A 72 -5.70 5.74 -6.82
N ILE A 73 -6.51 4.69 -6.67
CA ILE A 73 -6.20 3.51 -5.84
C ILE A 73 -5.98 2.34 -6.78
N GLY A 74 -4.91 1.60 -6.59
CA GLY A 74 -4.69 0.46 -7.46
C GLY A 74 -3.53 -0.45 -7.06
N SER A 75 -3.38 -1.50 -7.84
CA SER A 75 -2.22 -2.38 -7.75
C SER A 75 -1.01 -1.76 -8.46
N ARG A 76 0.10 -2.47 -8.50
CA ARG A 76 1.36 -2.00 -9.09
C ARG A 76 1.23 -1.35 -10.49
N SER A 77 0.26 -1.80 -11.32
CA SER A 77 0.06 -1.24 -12.65
C SER A 77 -0.48 0.19 -12.66
N ALA A 78 -1.06 0.65 -11.55
CA ALA A 78 -1.55 2.01 -11.40
C ALA A 78 -0.42 3.07 -11.38
N LEU A 79 0.84 2.65 -11.16
CA LEU A 79 2.03 3.51 -11.29
C LEU A 79 2.19 4.15 -12.67
N PHE A 80 1.66 3.52 -13.70
CA PHE A 80 1.78 3.99 -15.08
C PHE A 80 0.61 4.87 -15.53
N SER A 81 -0.22 5.31 -14.58
CA SER A 81 -1.32 6.23 -14.89
C SER A 81 -0.80 7.61 -15.29
N PRO A 82 -1.43 8.26 -16.28
CA PRO A 82 -0.97 9.53 -16.83
C PRO A 82 -1.42 10.71 -15.94
N PHE A 83 -0.82 10.85 -14.77
CA PHE A 83 -1.10 11.95 -13.86
C PHE A 83 -0.69 13.29 -14.47
N LYS A 84 -1.54 14.31 -14.27
CA LYS A 84 -1.26 15.69 -14.69
C LYS A 84 -0.36 16.43 -13.68
N ASN A 85 -0.61 16.20 -12.38
CA ASN A 85 0.08 16.86 -11.27
C ASN A 85 0.19 15.91 -10.07
N LEU A 86 1.00 14.85 -10.20
CA LEU A 86 1.19 13.87 -9.12
C LEU A 86 2.04 14.47 -7.99
N GLY A 87 1.48 14.54 -6.79
CA GLY A 87 2.17 15.06 -5.61
C GLY A 87 2.51 13.99 -4.57
N LEU A 88 1.74 12.90 -4.50
CA LEU A 88 1.92 11.88 -3.49
C LEU A 88 1.75 10.48 -4.06
N ILE A 89 2.69 9.60 -3.72
CA ILE A 89 2.58 8.15 -3.92
C ILE A 89 2.63 7.49 -2.53
N VAL A 90 1.56 6.83 -2.15
CA VAL A 90 1.52 5.97 -0.96
C VAL A 90 1.58 4.52 -1.41
N MET A 91 2.48 3.74 -0.84
CA MET A 91 2.56 2.29 -1.05
C MET A 91 2.29 1.59 0.28
N ASP A 92 1.11 0.99 0.41
CA ASP A 92 0.76 0.21 1.59
C ASP A 92 1.29 -1.22 1.49
N GLU A 93 1.66 -1.79 2.63
CA GLU A 93 2.31 -3.11 2.74
C GLU A 93 3.46 -3.28 1.73
N GLU A 94 4.41 -2.33 1.74
CA GLU A 94 5.49 -2.20 0.75
C GLU A 94 6.36 -3.46 0.61
N HIS A 95 6.35 -4.33 1.62
CA HIS A 95 7.08 -5.60 1.65
C HIS A 95 6.41 -6.70 0.82
N GLU A 96 5.15 -6.49 0.38
CA GLU A 96 4.37 -7.51 -0.31
C GLU A 96 5.00 -7.93 -1.64
N TRP A 97 5.12 -9.24 -1.80
CA TRP A 97 5.71 -9.84 -2.99
C TRP A 97 4.99 -9.48 -4.30
N SER A 98 3.69 -9.21 -4.22
CA SER A 98 2.86 -8.83 -5.38
C SER A 98 3.31 -7.52 -6.06
N TYR A 99 4.16 -6.74 -5.43
CA TYR A 99 4.77 -5.56 -6.04
C TYR A 99 5.90 -5.86 -7.02
N LYS A 100 6.37 -7.09 -7.08
CA LYS A 100 7.32 -7.54 -8.09
C LYS A 100 6.59 -8.05 -9.32
N GLN A 101 6.95 -7.54 -10.49
CA GLN A 101 6.49 -8.05 -11.80
C GLN A 101 7.52 -9.03 -12.32
N ASP A 102 7.13 -10.31 -12.46
CA ASP A 102 8.02 -11.37 -12.96
C ASP A 102 7.96 -11.56 -14.46
N GLN A 103 6.86 -11.14 -15.10
CA GLN A 103 6.69 -11.16 -16.55
C GLN A 103 7.27 -9.89 -17.18
N ASN A 104 7.69 -9.98 -18.44
CA ASN A 104 8.20 -8.80 -19.15
C ASN A 104 7.09 -7.77 -19.41
N PRO A 105 7.37 -6.46 -19.22
CA PRO A 105 8.61 -5.90 -18.64
C PRO A 105 8.72 -6.17 -17.13
N ARG A 106 9.87 -6.68 -16.69
CA ARG A 106 10.13 -6.95 -15.27
C ARG A 106 10.45 -5.65 -14.54
N TYR A 107 9.77 -5.41 -13.42
CA TYR A 107 10.04 -4.26 -12.55
C TYR A 107 9.59 -4.55 -11.12
N HIS A 108 10.07 -3.76 -10.18
CA HIS A 108 9.58 -3.72 -8.82
C HIS A 108 8.86 -2.39 -8.58
N ALA A 109 7.62 -2.44 -8.09
CA ALA A 109 6.79 -1.23 -7.92
C ALA A 109 7.45 -0.18 -7.01
N ARG A 110 8.18 -0.57 -5.97
CA ARG A 110 8.91 0.34 -5.09
C ARG A 110 9.94 1.17 -5.85
N GLU A 111 10.81 0.53 -6.63
CA GLU A 111 11.84 1.22 -7.42
C GLU A 111 11.20 2.09 -8.51
N THR A 112 10.12 1.59 -9.11
CA THR A 112 9.36 2.38 -10.10
C THR A 112 8.70 3.59 -9.45
N ALA A 113 8.11 3.46 -8.26
CA ALA A 113 7.50 4.57 -7.53
C ALA A 113 8.53 5.67 -7.20
N LEU A 114 9.72 5.27 -6.75
CA LEU A 114 10.83 6.21 -6.50
C LEU A 114 11.25 6.93 -7.78
N LYS A 115 11.32 6.22 -8.91
CA LYS A 115 11.68 6.84 -10.19
C LYS A 115 10.59 7.77 -10.72
N VAL A 116 9.32 7.40 -10.57
CA VAL A 116 8.19 8.29 -10.89
C VAL A 116 8.24 9.55 -10.04
N ALA A 117 8.49 9.39 -8.74
CA ALA A 117 8.60 10.52 -7.82
C ALA A 117 9.77 11.47 -8.18
N GLU A 118 10.92 10.91 -8.54
CA GLU A 118 12.07 11.71 -9.04
C GLU A 118 11.70 12.55 -10.27
N LEU A 119 10.93 11.97 -11.20
CA LEU A 119 10.53 12.64 -12.45
C LEU A 119 9.41 13.66 -12.27
N THR A 120 8.53 13.46 -11.28
CA THR A 120 7.33 14.30 -11.07
C THR A 120 7.47 15.29 -9.92
N GLY A 121 8.46 15.10 -9.06
CA GLY A 121 8.58 15.84 -7.79
C GLY A 121 7.65 15.33 -6.69
N ALA A 122 6.96 14.22 -6.89
CA ALA A 122 6.04 13.65 -5.91
C ALA A 122 6.77 13.14 -4.66
N GLN A 123 6.08 13.17 -3.52
CA GLN A 123 6.56 12.51 -2.31
C GLN A 123 6.17 11.02 -2.32
N VAL A 124 7.02 10.18 -1.72
CA VAL A 124 6.73 8.74 -1.57
C VAL A 124 6.63 8.39 -0.09
N VAL A 125 5.57 7.66 0.24
CA VAL A 125 5.35 7.11 1.59
C VAL A 125 5.22 5.60 1.50
N PHE A 126 6.14 4.90 2.15
CA PHE A 126 6.07 3.46 2.32
C PHE A 126 5.43 3.11 3.66
N GLY A 127 4.42 2.29 3.65
CA GLY A 127 3.76 1.81 4.87
C GLY A 127 3.85 0.30 5.00
N SER A 128 4.22 -0.17 6.19
CA SER A 128 4.28 -1.58 6.50
C SER A 128 4.19 -1.82 8.01
N ALA A 129 3.69 -2.98 8.41
CA ALA A 129 3.85 -3.49 9.78
C ALA A 129 5.18 -4.24 9.92
N THR A 130 5.66 -4.80 8.81
CA THR A 130 6.87 -5.63 8.68
C THR A 130 7.66 -5.15 7.46
N PRO A 131 8.35 -3.99 7.54
CA PRO A 131 9.02 -3.43 6.38
C PRO A 131 10.07 -4.40 5.80
N SER A 132 10.31 -4.30 4.49
CA SER A 132 11.38 -5.06 3.85
C SER A 132 12.73 -4.65 4.42
N VAL A 133 13.68 -5.59 4.41
CA VAL A 133 15.03 -5.36 4.96
C VAL A 133 15.68 -4.15 4.28
N GLU A 134 15.52 -4.03 2.97
CA GLU A 134 16.10 -2.95 2.18
C GLU A 134 15.51 -1.58 2.53
N THR A 135 14.19 -1.50 2.70
CA THR A 135 13.52 -0.25 3.07
C THR A 135 13.86 0.14 4.50
N PHE A 136 13.86 -0.82 5.42
CA PHE A 136 14.21 -0.58 6.81
C PHE A 136 15.69 -0.15 6.95
N PHE A 137 16.60 -0.81 6.25
CA PHE A 137 18.02 -0.43 6.23
C PHE A 137 18.22 1.00 5.72
N LYS A 138 17.60 1.37 4.60
CA LYS A 138 17.65 2.75 4.08
C LYS A 138 17.12 3.78 5.09
N ALA A 139 16.11 3.41 5.88
CA ALA A 139 15.58 4.27 6.93
C ALA A 139 16.52 4.40 8.12
N THR A 140 17.20 3.32 8.53
CA THR A 140 18.21 3.35 9.62
C THR A 140 19.46 4.13 9.23
N GLU A 141 19.85 4.09 7.95
CA GLU A 141 20.95 4.90 7.40
C GLU A 141 20.56 6.37 7.15
N GLY A 142 19.33 6.77 7.47
CA GLY A 142 18.85 8.15 7.31
C GLY A 142 18.54 8.57 5.88
N LEU A 143 18.54 7.62 4.92
CA LEU A 143 18.14 7.88 3.54
C LEU A 143 16.62 8.08 3.40
N TYR A 144 15.86 7.46 4.30
CA TYR A 144 14.41 7.64 4.43
C TYR A 144 14.07 8.12 5.84
N LYS A 145 13.08 8.98 5.95
CA LYS A 145 12.57 9.40 7.25
C LYS A 145 11.66 8.31 7.83
N LEU A 146 12.03 7.79 9.01
CA LEU A 146 11.27 6.74 9.68
C LEU A 146 10.26 7.33 10.66
N TYR A 147 9.02 6.85 10.56
CA TYR A 147 7.95 7.15 11.51
C TYR A 147 7.40 5.84 12.07
N THR A 148 7.34 5.72 13.38
CA THR A 148 6.84 4.51 14.05
C THR A 148 5.53 4.80 14.76
N LEU A 149 4.51 3.96 14.50
CA LEU A 149 3.24 3.97 15.20
C LEU A 149 3.32 2.92 16.32
N SER A 150 3.66 3.35 17.53
CA SER A 150 3.88 2.46 18.69
C SER A 150 2.59 2.04 19.39
N GLU A 151 1.52 2.84 19.27
CA GLU A 151 0.27 2.59 19.99
C GLU A 151 -0.80 1.93 19.12
N ARG A 152 -1.55 1.00 19.70
CA ARG A 152 -2.75 0.44 19.08
C ARG A 152 -3.93 1.35 19.38
N ILE A 153 -4.67 1.77 18.35
CA ILE A 153 -5.88 2.61 18.47
C ILE A 153 -6.91 1.97 19.41
N SER A 154 -7.01 0.64 19.42
CA SER A 154 -7.97 -0.10 20.25
C SER A 154 -7.54 -0.25 21.72
N GLY A 155 -6.32 0.13 22.09
CA GLY A 155 -5.79 -0.13 23.44
C GLY A 155 -5.70 -1.61 23.82
N THR A 156 -5.99 -2.53 22.90
CA THR A 156 -6.00 -3.97 23.16
C THR A 156 -4.58 -4.47 23.39
N PRO A 157 -4.29 -5.21 24.47
CA PRO A 157 -2.98 -5.78 24.73
C PRO A 157 -2.58 -6.79 23.64
N LEU A 158 -1.28 -7.08 23.57
CA LEU A 158 -0.79 -8.16 22.73
C LEU A 158 -1.38 -9.49 23.20
N PRO A 159 -1.66 -10.43 22.28
CA PRO A 159 -2.07 -11.76 22.68
C PRO A 159 -0.96 -12.44 23.49
N ASN A 160 -1.35 -13.27 24.44
CA ASN A 160 -0.40 -14.16 25.10
C ASN A 160 0.10 -15.18 24.07
N VAL A 161 1.41 -15.31 23.98
CA VAL A 161 2.06 -16.31 23.12
C VAL A 161 2.61 -17.41 24.01
N GLN A 162 2.15 -18.65 23.80
CA GLN A 162 2.65 -19.83 24.47
C GLN A 162 3.42 -20.68 23.44
N LEU A 163 4.68 -21.00 23.79
CA LEU A 163 5.48 -21.94 23.02
C LEU A 163 5.18 -23.35 23.50
N ILE A 164 4.78 -24.23 22.58
CA ILE A 164 4.47 -25.62 22.86
C ILE A 164 5.52 -26.47 22.18
N ASP A 165 6.20 -27.32 22.95
CA ASP A 165 7.12 -28.31 22.39
C ASP A 165 6.33 -29.54 21.89
N MET A 166 6.14 -29.63 20.59
CA MET A 166 5.42 -30.74 19.96
C MET A 166 6.02 -32.13 20.24
N ARG A 167 7.26 -32.21 20.72
CA ARG A 167 7.86 -33.48 21.15
C ARG A 167 7.26 -33.96 22.46
N GLU A 168 6.87 -33.05 23.35
CA GLU A 168 6.17 -33.40 24.60
C GLU A 168 4.71 -33.81 24.29
N GLU A 169 4.06 -33.16 23.35
CA GLU A 169 2.74 -33.54 22.85
C GLU A 169 2.76 -34.97 22.28
N LEU A 170 3.77 -35.32 21.47
CA LEU A 170 3.99 -36.66 20.97
C LEU A 170 4.18 -37.72 22.08
N LYS A 171 4.92 -37.40 23.15
CA LYS A 171 5.06 -38.27 24.32
C LYS A 171 3.74 -38.46 25.07
N ALA A 172 2.89 -37.40 25.09
CA ALA A 172 1.55 -37.45 25.63
C ALA A 172 0.55 -38.15 24.69
N ARG A 173 1.02 -38.73 23.57
CA ARG A 173 0.21 -39.40 22.52
C ARG A 173 -0.71 -38.50 21.73
N ASN A 174 -0.46 -37.21 21.73
CA ASN A 174 -1.08 -36.29 20.78
C ASN A 174 -0.33 -36.34 19.45
N TYR A 175 -0.91 -36.99 18.45
CA TYR A 175 -0.34 -37.14 17.11
C TYR A 175 -0.88 -36.12 16.11
N THR A 176 -1.64 -35.14 16.59
CA THR A 176 -2.18 -34.07 15.74
C THR A 176 -1.17 -32.95 15.56
N ILE A 177 -1.41 -32.05 14.62
CA ILE A 177 -0.62 -30.84 14.43
C ILE A 177 -1.04 -29.71 15.39
N PHE A 178 -2.06 -29.95 16.20
CA PHE A 178 -2.56 -29.03 17.21
C PHE A 178 -2.22 -29.56 18.60
N SER A 179 -1.88 -28.66 19.52
CA SER A 179 -1.78 -28.96 20.95
C SER A 179 -3.17 -29.06 21.58
N ASP A 180 -3.26 -29.80 22.65
CA ASP A 180 -4.45 -29.86 23.49
C ASP A 180 -4.59 -28.62 24.38
#